data_b9cc6a118a33dadfa8124e4e75d58697
#
_entry.id   b9cc6a118a33dadfa8124e4e75d58697
#
_cell.length_a   1.000
_cell.length_b   1.000
_cell.length_c   1.000
_cell.angle_alpha   90.00
_cell.angle_beta   90.00
_cell.angle_gamma   90.00
#
_symmetry.space_group_name_H-M   'P 1'
#
loop_
_entity.id
_entity.type
_entity.pdbx_description
1 polymer ?
#
loop_
_entity_poly.entity_id
_entity_poly.type
_entity_poly.pdbx_seq_one_letter_code
_entity_poly.pdbx_strand_id
1 'polypeptide(L)'
;MQRGEIAGVAKRFSREDFNLKLVFKELAKSPFYRADGLKAVVEHPHRKAELHDLGVTRLLAPEQLERKIEALFGKRWGQVESKMKILYGGINSQSVTERLSDPSGAMGAIQRIMANDVSCLHVTPDFSLEPAKRRLFSQIEKDIVPGENPANDLKIRKTIADLRSHLLDRHEAIDHPEVDRTFKLFSAVVAEAGKRKGIDKRDSYHCGRIDGKRVEDPHYTLRGWRAVVTYLLRQPEFLYE
;
A
#
# COMPACT_ATOMS: atom_id res chain seq x y z
N MET A 1 -7.71 20.35 -27.87
CA MET A 1 -6.53 19.67 -27.24
C MET A 1 -6.69 18.16 -27.23
N GLN A 2 -7.71 17.55 -26.61
CA GLN A 2 -7.93 16.08 -26.59
C GLN A 2 -7.98 15.42 -27.97
N ARG A 3 -8.74 16.02 -28.94
CA ARG A 3 -8.81 15.52 -30.33
C ARG A 3 -7.44 15.49 -31.01
N GLY A 4 -6.58 16.47 -30.73
CA GLY A 4 -5.23 16.53 -31.27
C GLY A 4 -4.34 15.40 -30.73
N GLU A 5 -4.41 15.09 -29.44
CA GLU A 5 -3.66 13.97 -28.84
C GLU A 5 -4.14 12.63 -29.39
N ILE A 6 -5.46 12.40 -29.43
CA ILE A 6 -6.04 11.17 -29.99
C ILE A 6 -5.64 10.99 -31.45
N ALA A 7 -5.72 12.06 -32.26
CA ALA A 7 -5.30 12.02 -33.67
C ALA A 7 -3.79 11.74 -33.80
N GLY A 8 -2.97 12.29 -32.92
CA GLY A 8 -1.54 12.04 -32.84
C GLY A 8 -1.22 10.56 -32.53
N VAL A 9 -1.90 9.99 -31.54
CA VAL A 9 -1.77 8.59 -31.17
C VAL A 9 -2.23 7.68 -32.32
N ALA A 10 -3.37 7.98 -32.94
CA ALA A 10 -3.91 7.23 -34.08
C ALA A 10 -2.93 7.22 -35.26
N LYS A 11 -2.34 8.37 -35.59
CA LYS A 11 -1.33 8.50 -36.64
C LYS A 11 -0.06 7.71 -36.37
N ARG A 12 0.42 7.68 -35.12
CA ARG A 12 1.55 6.83 -34.73
C ARG A 12 1.19 5.36 -34.77
N PHE A 13 0.03 4.98 -34.27
CA PHE A 13 -0.48 3.62 -34.31
C PHE A 13 -0.52 3.04 -35.73
N SER A 14 -1.03 3.80 -36.72
CA SER A 14 -1.05 3.37 -38.11
C SER A 14 0.34 3.28 -38.77
N ARG A 15 1.31 4.07 -38.29
CA ARG A 15 2.71 4.02 -38.81
C ARG A 15 3.54 2.89 -38.22
N GLU A 16 3.21 2.45 -37.02
CA GLU A 16 3.91 1.39 -36.27
C GLU A 16 3.18 0.05 -36.39
N ASP A 17 2.72 -0.24 -37.57
CA ASP A 17 2.11 -1.52 -37.95
C ASP A 17 0.96 -1.97 -37.04
N PHE A 18 0.13 -1.01 -36.64
CA PHE A 18 -1.04 -1.20 -35.76
C PHE A 18 -0.68 -1.83 -34.41
N ASN A 19 0.47 -1.51 -33.84
CA ASN A 19 0.92 -2.00 -32.56
C ASN A 19 0.09 -1.41 -31.39
N LEU A 20 -0.81 -2.20 -30.84
CA LEU A 20 -1.71 -1.78 -29.76
C LEU A 20 -0.96 -1.37 -28.48
N LYS A 21 0.23 -1.97 -28.19
CA LYS A 21 1.06 -1.57 -27.05
C LYS A 21 1.51 -0.11 -27.13
N LEU A 22 1.71 0.39 -28.36
CA LEU A 22 2.04 1.80 -28.57
C LEU A 22 0.90 2.70 -28.11
N VAL A 23 -0.35 2.35 -28.39
CA VAL A 23 -1.51 3.15 -27.98
C VAL A 23 -1.57 3.30 -26.47
N PHE A 24 -1.44 2.20 -25.73
CA PHE A 24 -1.40 2.25 -24.26
C PHE A 24 -0.23 3.07 -23.72
N LYS A 25 0.98 2.88 -24.28
CA LYS A 25 2.17 3.62 -23.90
C LYS A 25 2.00 5.13 -24.11
N GLU A 26 1.45 5.54 -25.25
CA GLU A 26 1.25 6.94 -25.60
C GLU A 26 0.13 7.59 -24.77
N LEU A 27 -0.96 6.86 -24.53
CA LEU A 27 -2.02 7.33 -23.64
C LEU A 27 -1.51 7.50 -22.19
N ALA A 28 -0.75 6.54 -21.67
CA ALA A 28 -0.16 6.63 -20.33
C ALA A 28 0.83 7.79 -20.18
N LYS A 29 1.50 8.20 -21.28
CA LYS A 29 2.39 9.37 -21.31
C LYS A 29 1.66 10.70 -21.55
N SER A 30 0.40 10.65 -21.93
CA SER A 30 -0.36 11.84 -22.27
C SER A 30 -0.56 12.75 -21.04
N PRO A 31 -0.66 14.08 -21.25
CA PRO A 31 -0.99 15.01 -20.17
C PRO A 31 -2.32 14.68 -19.48
N PHE A 32 -3.25 14.03 -20.18
CA PHE A 32 -4.58 13.67 -19.65
C PHE A 32 -4.50 12.53 -18.63
N TYR A 33 -3.69 11.52 -18.90
CA TYR A 33 -3.50 10.40 -17.95
C TYR A 33 -2.72 10.83 -16.71
N ARG A 34 -1.80 11.79 -16.87
CA ARG A 34 -0.93 12.29 -15.81
C ARG A 34 -1.47 13.54 -15.11
N ALA A 35 -2.68 13.96 -15.44
CA ALA A 35 -3.30 15.12 -14.81
C ALA A 35 -3.67 14.80 -13.36
N ASP A 36 -3.18 15.60 -12.44
CA ASP A 36 -3.48 15.55 -11.00
C ASP A 36 -4.57 16.55 -10.59
N GLY A 37 -5.22 17.18 -11.57
CA GLY A 37 -6.32 18.12 -11.39
C GLY A 37 -6.40 19.18 -12.49
N LEU A 38 -7.38 20.06 -12.35
CA LEU A 38 -7.57 21.20 -13.23
C LEU A 38 -6.86 22.44 -12.66
N LYS A 39 -5.94 23.02 -13.42
CA LYS A 39 -5.23 24.26 -13.03
C LYS A 39 -6.05 25.52 -13.20
N ALA A 40 -7.16 25.47 -13.94
CA ALA A 40 -8.02 26.61 -14.23
C ALA A 40 -9.48 26.30 -13.91
N VAL A 41 -10.21 27.31 -13.48
CA VAL A 41 -11.66 27.24 -13.32
C VAL A 41 -12.30 27.11 -14.71
N VAL A 42 -13.11 26.05 -14.88
CA VAL A 42 -13.85 25.81 -16.10
C VAL A 42 -15.28 26.36 -15.92
N GLU A 43 -15.60 27.43 -16.60
CA GLU A 43 -16.91 28.12 -16.47
C GLU A 43 -18.00 27.41 -17.27
N HIS A 44 -17.67 26.81 -18.42
CA HIS A 44 -18.65 26.21 -19.33
C HIS A 44 -19.20 24.87 -18.76
N PRO A 45 -20.54 24.73 -18.54
CA PRO A 45 -21.11 23.55 -17.85
C PRO A 45 -20.78 22.21 -18.52
N HIS A 46 -20.86 22.12 -19.87
CA HIS A 46 -20.53 20.90 -20.59
C HIS A 46 -19.06 20.53 -20.44
N ARG A 47 -18.17 21.54 -20.47
CA ARG A 47 -16.75 21.32 -20.29
C ARG A 47 -16.42 20.90 -18.85
N LYS A 48 -17.13 21.45 -17.88
CA LYS A 48 -17.03 21.07 -16.48
C LYS A 48 -17.45 19.60 -16.27
N ALA A 49 -18.54 19.18 -16.92
CA ALA A 49 -19.00 17.78 -16.88
C ALA A 49 -18.00 16.81 -17.53
N GLU A 50 -17.42 17.17 -18.69
CA GLU A 50 -16.38 16.38 -19.36
C GLU A 50 -15.10 16.19 -18.52
N LEU A 51 -14.79 17.17 -17.68
CA LEU A 51 -13.56 17.22 -16.90
C LEU A 51 -13.78 16.85 -15.42
N HIS A 52 -14.99 16.49 -15.05
CA HIS A 52 -15.38 16.21 -13.67
C HIS A 52 -14.51 15.12 -13.01
N ASP A 53 -14.09 14.14 -13.81
CA ASP A 53 -13.33 12.98 -13.34
C ASP A 53 -11.79 13.11 -13.51
N LEU A 54 -11.30 14.28 -13.97
CA LEU A 54 -9.87 14.51 -14.13
C LEU A 54 -9.21 14.86 -12.80
N GLY A 55 -8.22 14.10 -12.42
CA GLY A 55 -7.44 14.30 -11.20
C GLY A 55 -8.23 14.05 -9.92
N VAL A 56 -9.34 13.34 -10.00
CA VAL A 56 -10.10 12.90 -8.81
C VAL A 56 -9.45 11.65 -8.26
N THR A 57 -9.00 11.74 -7.03
CA THR A 57 -8.53 10.58 -6.27
C THR A 57 -9.69 9.60 -6.07
N ARG A 58 -9.54 8.37 -6.54
CA ARG A 58 -10.58 7.35 -6.49
C ARG A 58 -10.22 6.22 -5.54
N LEU A 59 -11.22 5.75 -4.83
CA LEU A 59 -11.08 4.53 -4.04
C LEU A 59 -10.82 3.34 -4.96
N LEU A 60 -9.79 2.56 -4.66
CA LEU A 60 -9.51 1.30 -5.37
C LEU A 60 -10.72 0.37 -5.30
N ALA A 61 -11.10 -0.20 -6.43
CA ALA A 61 -12.10 -1.26 -6.43
C ALA A 61 -11.60 -2.50 -5.66
N PRO A 62 -12.50 -3.34 -5.12
CA PRO A 62 -12.11 -4.56 -4.40
C PRO A 62 -11.09 -5.41 -5.15
N GLU A 63 -11.29 -5.58 -6.44
CA GLU A 63 -10.42 -6.38 -7.31
C GLU A 63 -9.04 -5.72 -7.53
N GLN A 64 -9.00 -4.39 -7.59
CA GLN A 64 -7.74 -3.63 -7.71
C GLN A 64 -6.96 -3.70 -6.40
N LEU A 65 -7.64 -3.53 -5.26
CA LEU A 65 -7.02 -3.65 -3.94
C LEU A 65 -6.37 -5.02 -3.73
N GLU A 66 -7.08 -6.11 -4.08
CA GLU A 66 -6.51 -7.47 -3.97
C GLU A 66 -5.30 -7.67 -4.88
N ARG A 67 -5.32 -7.12 -6.11
CA ARG A 67 -4.15 -7.16 -7.01
C ARG A 67 -3.00 -6.32 -6.50
N LYS A 68 -3.26 -5.15 -5.91
CA LYS A 68 -2.24 -4.32 -5.26
C LYS A 68 -1.56 -5.08 -4.12
N ILE A 69 -2.35 -5.72 -3.24
CA ILE A 69 -1.83 -6.56 -2.17
C ILE A 69 -0.99 -7.70 -2.72
N GLU A 70 -1.46 -8.40 -3.74
CA GLU A 70 -0.70 -9.49 -4.39
C GLU A 70 0.63 -9.00 -4.99
N ALA A 71 0.62 -7.85 -5.67
CA ALA A 71 1.82 -7.28 -6.27
C ALA A 71 2.87 -6.90 -5.21
N LEU A 72 2.44 -6.28 -4.12
CA LEU A 72 3.33 -5.81 -3.05
C LEU A 72 3.83 -6.94 -2.14
N PHE A 73 2.95 -7.87 -1.76
CA PHE A 73 3.23 -8.90 -0.76
C PHE A 73 3.42 -10.30 -1.33
N GLY A 74 3.13 -10.52 -2.62
CA GLY A 74 3.29 -11.80 -3.30
C GLY A 74 2.10 -12.75 -3.16
N LYS A 75 1.09 -12.41 -2.36
CA LYS A 75 -0.12 -13.20 -2.15
C LYS A 75 -1.30 -12.29 -1.85
N ARG A 76 -2.47 -12.62 -2.39
CA ARG A 76 -3.73 -11.92 -2.11
C ARG A 76 -4.15 -12.11 -0.66
N TRP A 77 -4.85 -11.13 -0.13
CA TRP A 77 -5.58 -11.28 1.14
C TRP A 77 -6.83 -12.15 0.94
N GLY A 78 -7.53 -11.96 -0.18
CA GLY A 78 -8.65 -12.78 -0.63
C GLY A 78 -9.98 -12.52 0.09
N GLN A 79 -10.00 -11.69 1.14
CA GLN A 79 -11.21 -11.49 1.95
C GLN A 79 -12.11 -10.38 1.40
N VAL A 80 -11.52 -9.37 0.74
CA VAL A 80 -12.35 -8.29 0.20
C VAL A 80 -13.20 -8.79 -0.96
N GLU A 81 -12.66 -9.60 -1.85
CA GLU A 81 -13.44 -10.17 -2.97
C GLU A 81 -14.43 -11.24 -2.52
N SER A 82 -14.06 -12.08 -1.56
CA SER A 82 -14.87 -13.24 -1.17
C SER A 82 -15.96 -12.95 -0.15
N LYS A 83 -15.70 -12.05 0.82
CA LYS A 83 -16.61 -11.85 1.98
C LYS A 83 -17.08 -10.42 2.15
N MET A 84 -16.29 -9.44 1.73
CA MET A 84 -16.51 -8.03 2.06
C MET A 84 -16.78 -7.16 0.84
N LYS A 85 -16.94 -7.75 -0.34
CA LYS A 85 -17.00 -7.06 -1.63
C LYS A 85 -18.03 -5.93 -1.63
N ILE A 86 -19.25 -6.21 -1.22
CA ILE A 86 -20.35 -5.25 -1.21
C ILE A 86 -20.13 -4.16 -0.15
N LEU A 87 -19.69 -4.55 1.05
CA LEU A 87 -19.41 -3.60 2.13
C LEU A 87 -18.26 -2.65 1.81
N TYR A 88 -17.32 -3.10 0.96
CA TYR A 88 -16.23 -2.28 0.45
C TYR A 88 -16.61 -1.43 -0.77
N GLY A 89 -17.83 -1.51 -1.23
CA GLY A 89 -18.31 -0.70 -2.36
C GLY A 89 -18.22 -1.39 -3.72
N GLY A 90 -18.02 -2.70 -3.75
CA GLY A 90 -18.08 -3.50 -4.97
C GLY A 90 -19.51 -3.81 -5.43
N ILE A 91 -19.62 -4.39 -6.61
CA ILE A 91 -20.89 -4.78 -7.23
C ILE A 91 -21.12 -6.29 -7.14
N ASN A 92 -22.39 -6.73 -7.09
CA ASN A 92 -22.75 -8.15 -7.09
C ASN A 92 -23.61 -8.56 -8.29
N SER A 93 -23.88 -7.65 -9.22
CA SER A 93 -24.67 -7.85 -10.43
C SER A 93 -26.16 -8.20 -10.21
N GLN A 94 -26.61 -8.30 -8.96
CA GLN A 94 -28.01 -8.62 -8.62
C GLN A 94 -28.72 -7.44 -7.95
N SER A 95 -28.19 -6.96 -6.83
CA SER A 95 -28.81 -5.90 -6.02
C SER A 95 -27.98 -4.63 -5.98
N VAL A 96 -26.65 -4.72 -6.15
CA VAL A 96 -25.72 -3.59 -6.18
C VAL A 96 -25.06 -3.57 -7.55
N THR A 97 -25.53 -2.68 -8.42
CA THR A 97 -25.08 -2.54 -9.82
C THR A 97 -24.10 -1.39 -10.02
N GLU A 98 -24.02 -0.47 -9.05
CA GLU A 98 -23.09 0.65 -9.07
C GLU A 98 -22.02 0.54 -7.98
N ARG A 99 -20.80 0.96 -8.29
CA ARG A 99 -19.71 1.02 -7.32
C ARG A 99 -19.82 2.26 -6.47
N LEU A 100 -19.54 2.13 -5.18
CA LEU A 100 -19.36 3.30 -4.32
C LEU A 100 -18.02 3.95 -4.64
N SER A 101 -18.04 5.25 -4.91
CA SER A 101 -16.85 6.09 -5.11
C SER A 101 -16.41 6.77 -3.81
N ASP A 102 -17.36 7.02 -2.92
CA ASP A 102 -17.13 7.73 -1.67
C ASP A 102 -16.82 6.78 -0.52
N PRO A 103 -15.88 7.15 0.37
CA PRO A 103 -15.52 6.32 1.52
C PRO A 103 -16.69 6.22 2.50
N SER A 104 -16.88 5.03 3.05
CA SER A 104 -17.87 4.74 4.08
C SER A 104 -17.22 4.27 5.38
N GLY A 105 -17.96 4.31 6.49
CA GLY A 105 -17.51 3.73 7.76
C GLY A 105 -17.19 2.23 7.66
N ALA A 106 -17.94 1.49 6.84
CA ALA A 106 -17.68 0.07 6.57
C ALA A 106 -16.32 -0.14 5.88
N MET A 107 -15.97 0.70 4.89
CA MET A 107 -14.67 0.64 4.22
C MET A 107 -13.52 0.91 5.21
N GLY A 108 -13.67 1.88 6.12
CA GLY A 108 -12.69 2.13 7.17
C GLY A 108 -12.50 0.95 8.12
N ALA A 109 -13.57 0.24 8.47
CA ALA A 109 -13.50 -0.98 9.25
C ALA A 109 -12.80 -2.11 8.49
N ILE A 110 -13.12 -2.30 7.22
CA ILE A 110 -12.47 -3.30 6.36
C ILE A 110 -10.99 -2.99 6.19
N GLN A 111 -10.61 -1.73 5.99
CA GLN A 111 -9.20 -1.30 5.93
C GLN A 111 -8.44 -1.69 7.20
N ARG A 112 -9.06 -1.51 8.37
CA ARG A 112 -8.44 -1.89 9.64
C ARG A 112 -8.22 -3.40 9.75
N ILE A 113 -9.22 -4.21 9.34
CA ILE A 113 -9.10 -5.67 9.32
C ILE A 113 -8.01 -6.08 8.33
N MET A 114 -8.06 -5.58 7.10
CA MET A 114 -7.07 -5.83 6.06
C MET A 114 -5.65 -5.50 6.53
N ALA A 115 -5.43 -4.31 7.08
CA ALA A 115 -4.11 -3.88 7.52
C ALA A 115 -3.54 -4.81 8.61
N ASN A 116 -4.38 -5.25 9.56
CA ASN A 116 -3.98 -6.20 10.58
C ASN A 116 -3.68 -7.59 10.02
N ASP A 117 -4.54 -8.10 9.14
CA ASP A 117 -4.40 -9.44 8.56
C ASP A 117 -3.19 -9.51 7.61
N VAL A 118 -3.08 -8.55 6.67
CA VAL A 118 -1.98 -8.50 5.70
C VAL A 118 -0.63 -8.36 6.41
N SER A 119 -0.51 -7.46 7.37
CA SER A 119 0.72 -7.32 8.15
C SER A 119 1.05 -8.60 8.93
N CYS A 120 0.04 -9.26 9.51
CA CYS A 120 0.17 -10.52 10.22
C CYS A 120 0.66 -11.65 9.31
N LEU A 121 0.10 -11.74 8.11
CA LEU A 121 0.39 -12.82 7.16
C LEU A 121 1.75 -12.66 6.47
N HIS A 122 2.30 -11.46 6.38
CA HIS A 122 3.45 -11.20 5.52
C HIS A 122 4.72 -10.77 6.24
N VAL A 123 4.65 -10.04 7.37
CA VAL A 123 5.86 -9.50 8.02
C VAL A 123 6.78 -10.63 8.52
N THR A 124 6.27 -11.55 9.33
CA THR A 124 7.09 -12.63 9.88
C THR A 124 7.58 -13.60 8.80
N PRO A 125 6.74 -14.04 7.83
CA PRO A 125 7.23 -14.87 6.74
C PRO A 125 8.31 -14.20 5.87
N ASP A 126 8.22 -12.89 5.63
CA ASP A 126 9.25 -12.18 4.86
C ASP A 126 10.62 -12.26 5.54
N PHE A 127 10.68 -12.04 6.86
CA PHE A 127 11.92 -12.21 7.64
C PHE A 127 12.47 -13.64 7.69
N SER A 128 11.68 -14.66 7.38
CA SER A 128 12.15 -16.04 7.32
C SER A 128 12.84 -16.40 6.01
N LEU A 129 12.69 -15.55 5.00
CA LEU A 129 13.35 -15.74 3.72
C LEU A 129 14.79 -15.20 3.75
N GLU A 130 15.62 -15.72 2.86
CA GLU A 130 16.92 -15.12 2.56
C GLU A 130 16.75 -13.65 2.14
N PRO A 131 17.60 -12.72 2.57
CA PRO A 131 17.46 -11.29 2.32
C PRO A 131 17.16 -10.93 0.87
N ALA A 132 17.81 -11.58 -0.10
CA ALA A 132 17.60 -11.36 -1.53
C ALA A 132 16.22 -11.79 -2.05
N LYS A 133 15.47 -12.59 -1.28
CA LYS A 133 14.13 -13.09 -1.61
C LYS A 133 13.03 -12.32 -0.88
N ARG A 134 13.41 -11.45 0.07
CA ARG A 134 12.46 -10.64 0.85
C ARG A 134 11.88 -9.53 -0.02
N ARG A 135 10.60 -9.27 0.12
CA ARG A 135 9.90 -8.19 -0.57
C ARG A 135 9.89 -6.88 0.21
N LEU A 136 9.85 -6.99 1.54
CA LEU A 136 9.69 -5.84 2.44
C LEU A 136 10.99 -5.48 3.17
N PHE A 137 11.75 -6.48 3.63
CA PHE A 137 12.85 -6.31 4.58
C PHE A 137 14.19 -6.82 4.04
N SER A 138 14.49 -6.56 2.76
CA SER A 138 15.71 -7.06 2.10
C SER A 138 17.00 -6.49 2.69
N GLN A 139 16.96 -5.33 3.36
CA GLN A 139 18.13 -4.61 3.85
C GLN A 139 18.27 -4.58 5.38
N ILE A 140 17.38 -5.26 6.11
CA ILE A 140 17.40 -5.26 7.58
C ILE A 140 17.15 -6.66 8.15
N GLU A 141 17.78 -6.95 9.26
CA GLU A 141 17.53 -8.17 10.03
C GLU A 141 16.62 -7.89 11.24
N LYS A 142 15.96 -8.95 11.71
CA LYS A 142 14.97 -8.86 12.80
C LYS A 142 15.56 -8.52 14.17
N ASP A 143 16.87 -8.69 14.35
CA ASP A 143 17.60 -8.44 15.59
C ASP A 143 18.15 -7.01 15.71
N ILE A 144 17.90 -6.17 14.72
CA ILE A 144 18.29 -4.74 14.77
C ILE A 144 17.33 -3.97 15.68
N VAL A 145 17.83 -3.59 16.86
CA VAL A 145 17.07 -2.95 17.93
C VAL A 145 17.22 -1.42 17.88
N PRO A 146 16.13 -0.63 18.00
CA PRO A 146 16.20 0.82 18.02
C PRO A 146 16.85 1.32 19.32
N GLY A 147 17.64 2.39 19.23
CA GLY A 147 18.29 3.05 20.37
C GLY A 147 19.53 2.31 20.90
N GLU A 148 19.91 1.17 20.34
CA GLU A 148 21.11 0.46 20.74
C GLU A 148 22.38 1.18 20.26
N ASN A 149 22.38 1.66 19.03
CA ASN A 149 23.42 2.50 18.47
C ASN A 149 22.88 3.31 17.26
N PRO A 150 23.56 4.43 16.87
CA PRO A 150 23.09 5.27 15.78
C PRO A 150 23.03 4.56 14.41
N ALA A 151 23.84 3.53 14.17
CA ALA A 151 23.84 2.79 12.92
C ALA A 151 22.57 1.91 12.79
N ASN A 152 22.08 1.35 13.90
CA ASN A 152 20.83 0.63 13.94
C ASN A 152 19.63 1.55 13.64
N ASP A 153 19.61 2.72 14.27
CA ASP A 153 18.55 3.72 14.06
C ASP A 153 18.52 4.19 12.59
N LEU A 154 19.69 4.40 11.99
CA LEU A 154 19.79 4.76 10.58
C LEU A 154 19.27 3.64 9.66
N LYS A 155 19.61 2.38 9.93
CA LYS A 155 19.09 1.23 9.17
C LYS A 155 17.57 1.11 9.28
N ILE A 156 17.02 1.29 10.48
CA ILE A 156 15.57 1.25 10.71
C ILE A 156 14.88 2.39 9.94
N ARG A 157 15.38 3.63 10.02
CA ARG A 157 14.84 4.78 9.30
C ARG A 157 14.88 4.59 7.79
N LYS A 158 15.99 4.06 7.27
CA LYS A 158 16.12 3.74 5.85
C LYS A 158 15.07 2.71 5.42
N THR A 159 14.92 1.63 6.17
CA THR A 159 13.91 0.60 5.90
C THR A 159 12.49 1.18 5.95
N ILE A 160 12.20 2.10 6.86
CA ILE A 160 10.91 2.79 6.92
C ILE A 160 10.69 3.64 5.67
N ALA A 161 11.69 4.40 5.21
CA ALA A 161 11.60 5.18 3.99
C ALA A 161 11.38 4.29 2.76
N ASP A 162 12.10 3.16 2.67
CA ASP A 162 11.93 2.16 1.62
C ASP A 162 10.51 1.55 1.63
N LEU A 163 9.96 1.22 2.82
CA LEU A 163 8.58 0.73 2.96
C LEU A 163 7.55 1.79 2.55
N ARG A 164 7.76 3.05 2.89
CA ARG A 164 6.86 4.14 2.48
C ARG A 164 6.88 4.33 0.97
N SER A 165 8.07 4.25 0.36
CA SER A 165 8.20 4.27 -1.10
C SER A 165 7.51 3.05 -1.73
N HIS A 166 7.75 1.85 -1.21
CA HIS A 166 7.22 0.61 -1.78
C HIS A 166 5.70 0.47 -1.63
N LEU A 167 5.13 0.82 -0.46
CA LEU A 167 3.71 0.61 -0.15
C LEU A 167 2.81 1.78 -0.54
N LEU A 168 3.34 3.02 -0.47
CA LEU A 168 2.56 4.26 -0.62
C LEU A 168 3.02 5.13 -1.80
N ASP A 169 4.06 4.74 -2.52
CA ASP A 169 4.73 5.54 -3.56
C ASP A 169 5.20 6.92 -3.04
N ARG A 170 5.64 6.96 -1.75
CA ARG A 170 6.14 8.17 -1.08
C ARG A 170 7.66 8.13 -0.95
N HIS A 171 8.35 8.80 -1.85
CA HIS A 171 9.82 8.88 -1.91
C HIS A 171 10.35 9.99 -0.98
N GLU A 172 10.33 9.72 0.30
CA GLU A 172 10.73 10.67 1.34
C GLU A 172 12.17 10.41 1.81
N ALA A 173 12.86 11.49 2.19
CA ALA A 173 14.19 11.39 2.79
C ALA A 173 14.10 10.76 4.21
N ILE A 174 15.22 10.18 4.67
CA ILE A 174 15.28 9.49 5.97
C ILE A 174 15.02 10.38 7.18
N ASP A 175 15.18 11.69 7.03
CA ASP A 175 14.93 12.72 8.04
C ASP A 175 13.54 13.36 7.90
N HIS A 176 12.72 12.89 6.97
CA HIS A 176 11.37 13.39 6.77
C HIS A 176 10.49 13.16 8.03
N PRO A 177 9.62 14.10 8.43
CA PRO A 177 8.79 14.00 9.64
C PRO A 177 7.94 12.72 9.71
N GLU A 178 7.45 12.21 8.59
CA GLU A 178 6.67 10.97 8.57
C GLU A 178 7.53 9.72 8.78
N VAL A 179 8.79 9.72 8.32
CA VAL A 179 9.76 8.67 8.65
C VAL A 179 10.08 8.71 10.13
N ASP A 180 10.26 9.91 10.72
CA ASP A 180 10.50 10.08 12.15
C ASP A 180 9.30 9.61 12.99
N ARG A 181 8.07 9.97 12.58
CA ARG A 181 6.85 9.50 13.24
C ARG A 181 6.74 7.97 13.24
N THR A 182 7.03 7.36 12.09
CA THR A 182 6.99 5.90 11.93
C THR A 182 8.10 5.21 12.72
N PHE A 183 9.29 5.81 12.78
CA PHE A 183 10.40 5.33 13.64
C PHE A 183 10.03 5.40 15.14
N LYS A 184 9.40 6.48 15.59
CA LYS A 184 8.89 6.60 16.96
C LYS A 184 7.84 5.53 17.28
N LEU A 185 6.93 5.23 16.33
CA LEU A 185 5.98 4.13 16.49
C LEU A 185 6.70 2.79 16.67
N PHE A 186 7.64 2.46 15.78
CA PHE A 186 8.44 1.23 15.88
C PHE A 186 9.13 1.12 17.24
N SER A 187 9.87 2.17 17.64
CA SER A 187 10.61 2.21 18.89
C SER A 187 9.71 2.09 20.13
N ALA A 188 8.55 2.75 20.10
CA ALA A 188 7.58 2.70 21.19
C ALA A 188 7.01 1.27 21.37
N VAL A 189 6.69 0.57 20.26
CA VAL A 189 6.18 -0.80 20.31
C VAL A 189 7.25 -1.75 20.88
N VAL A 190 8.50 -1.63 20.45
CA VAL A 190 9.61 -2.45 20.95
C VAL A 190 9.85 -2.19 22.43
N ALA A 191 9.91 -0.93 22.83
CA ALA A 191 10.13 -0.54 24.23
C ALA A 191 9.00 -0.97 25.17
N GLU A 192 7.74 -0.81 24.74
CA GLU A 192 6.57 -1.20 25.54
C GLU A 192 6.50 -2.73 25.71
N ALA A 193 6.76 -3.47 24.64
CA ALA A 193 6.83 -4.92 24.72
C ALA A 193 7.93 -5.41 25.68
N GLY A 194 9.09 -4.73 25.71
CA GLY A 194 10.19 -5.03 26.62
C GLY A 194 9.86 -4.77 28.10
N LYS A 195 8.95 -3.80 28.40
CA LYS A 195 8.54 -3.44 29.78
C LYS A 195 7.54 -4.42 30.39
N ARG A 196 6.76 -5.11 29.59
CA ARG A 196 5.72 -6.01 30.07
C ARG A 196 6.34 -7.28 30.63
N LYS A 197 6.57 -7.30 31.96
CA LYS A 197 6.90 -8.52 32.71
C LYS A 197 5.77 -9.52 32.51
N GLY A 198 6.06 -10.68 31.91
CA GLY A 198 5.07 -11.73 31.69
C GLY A 198 4.43 -11.80 30.29
N ILE A 199 4.77 -10.92 29.36
CA ILE A 199 4.65 -11.30 27.96
C ILE A 199 5.68 -12.44 27.78
N ASP A 200 5.16 -13.65 27.93
CA ASP A 200 5.95 -14.83 27.67
C ASP A 200 6.57 -14.65 26.30
N LYS A 201 7.90 -14.75 26.20
CA LYS A 201 8.61 -14.89 24.91
C LYS A 201 7.98 -16.03 24.07
N ARG A 202 7.17 -16.87 24.73
CA ARG A 202 6.30 -17.92 24.20
C ARG A 202 4.87 -17.46 23.93
N ASP A 203 4.54 -16.19 24.12
CA ASP A 203 3.20 -15.74 23.83
C ASP A 203 2.83 -16.22 22.42
N SER A 204 1.69 -16.90 22.33
CA SER A 204 1.16 -17.51 21.12
C SER A 204 0.73 -16.42 20.12
N TYR A 205 1.69 -15.52 19.82
CA TYR A 205 1.50 -14.48 18.84
C TYR A 205 1.22 -15.15 17.51
N HIS A 206 -0.06 -15.17 17.15
CA HIS A 206 -0.57 -15.82 15.96
C HIS A 206 0.25 -15.47 14.70
N CYS A 207 0.63 -14.19 14.58
CA CYS A 207 1.41 -13.68 13.46
C CYS A 207 2.92 -14.01 13.53
N GLY A 208 3.39 -14.63 14.57
CA GLY A 208 4.77 -15.09 14.73
C GLY A 208 4.99 -16.55 14.33
N ARG A 209 4.07 -17.14 13.54
CA ARG A 209 4.17 -18.54 13.13
C ARG A 209 4.35 -18.67 11.63
N ILE A 210 5.19 -19.62 11.22
CA ILE A 210 5.39 -20.05 9.84
C ILE A 210 5.20 -21.55 9.81
N ASP A 211 4.29 -22.04 8.98
CA ASP A 211 3.95 -23.49 8.88
C ASP A 211 3.66 -24.11 10.25
N GLY A 212 2.93 -23.39 11.09
CA GLY A 212 2.61 -23.82 12.45
C GLY A 212 3.76 -23.71 13.45
N LYS A 213 5.00 -23.46 13.00
CA LYS A 213 6.17 -23.28 13.86
C LYS A 213 6.30 -21.81 14.26
N ARG A 214 6.71 -21.62 15.51
CA ARG A 214 6.94 -20.30 16.06
C ARG A 214 8.27 -19.71 15.57
N VAL A 215 8.26 -18.43 15.23
CA VAL A 215 9.47 -17.64 15.00
C VAL A 215 9.80 -16.86 16.28
N GLU A 216 11.02 -16.97 16.76
CA GLU A 216 11.46 -16.23 17.93
C GLU A 216 11.61 -14.75 17.62
N ASP A 217 11.08 -13.92 18.53
CA ASP A 217 11.16 -12.45 18.50
C ASP A 217 11.65 -11.93 19.86
N PRO A 218 12.92 -12.22 20.23
CA PRO A 218 13.45 -11.94 21.55
C PRO A 218 13.52 -10.44 21.86
N HIS A 219 13.58 -9.61 20.83
CA HIS A 219 13.66 -8.15 20.93
C HIS A 219 12.35 -7.45 20.55
N TYR A 220 11.29 -8.21 20.26
CA TYR A 220 9.98 -7.70 19.83
C TYR A 220 9.99 -6.84 18.55
N THR A 221 11.03 -6.93 17.77
CA THR A 221 11.22 -6.18 16.53
C THR A 221 10.26 -6.62 15.43
N LEU A 222 9.93 -7.94 15.33
CA LEU A 222 8.88 -8.41 14.42
C LEU A 222 7.51 -7.80 14.72
N ARG A 223 7.18 -7.60 16.00
CA ARG A 223 5.97 -6.88 16.42
C ARG A 223 6.03 -5.41 16.06
N GLY A 224 7.20 -4.80 16.23
CA GLY A 224 7.46 -3.42 15.79
C GLY A 224 7.24 -3.24 14.30
N TRP A 225 7.85 -4.10 13.47
CA TRP A 225 7.68 -4.07 12.02
C TRP A 225 6.24 -4.34 11.58
N ARG A 226 5.56 -5.26 12.23
CA ARG A 226 4.13 -5.48 11.99
C ARG A 226 3.32 -4.22 12.28
N ALA A 227 3.58 -3.52 13.38
CA ALA A 227 2.90 -2.28 13.70
C ALA A 227 3.15 -1.20 12.64
N VAL A 228 4.41 -1.09 12.15
CA VAL A 228 4.78 -0.19 11.05
C VAL A 228 3.99 -0.52 9.79
N VAL A 229 4.01 -1.77 9.32
CA VAL A 229 3.26 -2.17 8.11
C VAL A 229 1.76 -1.95 8.31
N THR A 230 1.19 -2.31 9.47
CA THR A 230 -0.23 -2.02 9.78
C THR A 230 -0.53 -0.53 9.69
N TYR A 231 0.35 0.33 10.22
CA TYR A 231 0.21 1.78 10.15
C TYR A 231 0.21 2.29 8.70
N LEU A 232 1.16 1.81 7.88
CA LEU A 232 1.27 2.21 6.48
C LEU A 232 0.05 1.76 5.65
N LEU A 233 -0.42 0.53 5.84
CA LEU A 233 -1.62 0.03 5.15
C LEU A 233 -2.91 0.75 5.55
N ARG A 234 -2.90 1.50 6.65
CA ARG A 234 -4.01 2.33 7.10
C ARG A 234 -3.95 3.77 6.60
N GLN A 235 -2.90 4.15 5.89
CA GLN A 235 -2.84 5.47 5.27
C GLN A 235 -3.83 5.56 4.10
N PRO A 236 -4.46 6.73 3.87
CA PRO A 236 -5.38 6.91 2.75
C PRO A 236 -4.74 6.54 1.40
N GLU A 237 -3.48 6.88 1.19
CA GLU A 237 -2.73 6.63 -0.03
C GLU A 237 -2.67 5.13 -0.41
N PHE A 238 -2.86 4.23 0.53
CA PHE A 238 -2.90 2.81 0.22
C PHE A 238 -4.19 2.39 -0.49
N LEU A 239 -5.31 3.05 -0.20
CA LEU A 239 -6.63 2.73 -0.74
C LEU A 239 -7.04 3.55 -1.96
N TYR A 240 -6.34 4.65 -2.23
CA TYR A 240 -6.70 5.57 -3.29
C TYR A 240 -5.64 5.58 -4.41
N GLU A 241 -6.08 5.89 -5.62
CA GLU A 241 -5.28 6.10 -6.83
C GLU A 241 -5.68 7.39 -7.55
#